data_91e2cf3c3f9d6bbd0361c07141003c15
#
_entry.id   91e2cf3c3f9d6bbd0361c07141003c15
#
_cell.length_a   1.000
_cell.length_b   1.000
_cell.length_c   1.000
_cell.angle_alpha   90.00
_cell.angle_beta   90.00
_cell.angle_gamma   90.00
#
_symmetry.space_group_name_H-M   'P 1'
#
loop_
_entity.id
_entity.type
_entity.pdbx_description
1 polymer ?
#
loop_
_entity_poly.entity_id
_entity_poly.type
_entity_poly.pdbx_seq_one_letter_code
_entity_poly.pdbx_strand_id
1 'polypeptide(L)'
;MFTIMEFDRLFKEVVNGLKKCKEIGKIPVSMGVDTWGVDFVLLDKNDNVLGNTVGYRDHRTEGMDKEVYKAISLKDLYARTGIQKADYNTIYQLMAVKKKHPEYLEQAETLLHVPDYFHFLLTGQKTCEYTEATTGQLVSPI
;
A
#
# COMPACT_ATOMS: atom_id res chain seq x y z
N MET A 1 -16.56 3.99 -11.03
CA MET A 1 -15.48 4.99 -11.19
C MET A 1 -14.42 4.63 -10.16
N PHE A 2 -13.18 4.37 -10.58
CA PHE A 2 -12.12 4.01 -9.62
C PHE A 2 -11.63 5.24 -8.85
N THR A 3 -11.40 5.08 -7.55
CA THR A 3 -10.78 6.13 -6.71
C THR A 3 -9.26 6.04 -6.87
N ILE A 4 -8.73 6.67 -7.91
CA ILE A 4 -7.28 6.68 -8.20
C ILE A 4 -6.58 7.68 -7.27
N MET A 5 -5.45 7.25 -6.71
CA MET A 5 -4.61 8.07 -5.85
C MET A 5 -3.59 8.86 -6.67
N GLU A 6 -3.58 10.18 -6.49
CA GLU A 6 -2.67 11.08 -7.20
C GLU A 6 -1.36 11.27 -6.40
N PHE A 7 -0.51 10.25 -6.37
CA PHE A 7 0.72 10.27 -5.57
C PHE A 7 1.67 11.41 -5.92
N ASP A 8 1.81 11.74 -7.20
CA ASP A 8 2.67 12.87 -7.62
C ASP A 8 2.23 14.18 -6.98
N ARG A 9 0.91 14.42 -6.92
CA ARG A 9 0.35 15.59 -6.27
C ARG A 9 0.58 15.55 -4.76
N LEU A 10 0.31 14.42 -4.11
CA LEU A 10 0.53 14.25 -2.68
C LEU A 10 2.00 14.44 -2.31
N PHE A 11 2.91 13.82 -3.05
CA PHE A 11 4.34 13.96 -2.81
C PHE A 11 4.84 15.40 -3.01
N LYS A 12 4.33 16.08 -4.03
CA LYS A 12 4.61 17.52 -4.24
C LYS A 12 4.23 18.35 -3.01
N GLU A 13 3.11 18.06 -2.36
CA GLU A 13 2.69 18.77 -1.14
C GLU A 13 3.58 18.43 0.06
N VAL A 14 4.07 17.19 0.18
CA VAL A 14 5.09 16.84 1.18
C VAL A 14 6.35 17.68 0.99
N VAL A 15 6.86 17.77 -0.25
CA VAL A 15 8.04 18.58 -0.59
C VAL A 15 7.79 20.07 -0.34
N ASN A 16 6.60 20.57 -0.65
CA ASN A 16 6.21 21.95 -0.38
C ASN A 16 6.22 22.25 1.14
N GLY A 17 5.73 21.32 1.96
CA GLY A 17 5.79 21.43 3.42
C GLY A 17 7.23 21.53 3.93
N LEU A 18 8.14 20.68 3.42
CA LEU A 18 9.56 20.73 3.78
C LEU A 18 10.24 22.05 3.34
N LYS A 19 9.92 22.55 2.14
CA LYS A 19 10.39 23.87 1.69
C LYS A 19 9.90 24.97 2.63
N LYS A 20 8.66 24.89 3.08
CA LYS A 20 8.08 25.86 4.01
C LYS A 20 8.81 25.86 5.36
N CYS A 21 9.18 24.69 5.88
CA CYS A 21 10.00 24.60 7.09
C CYS A 21 11.33 25.37 6.93
N LYS A 22 11.99 25.23 5.76
CA LYS A 22 13.23 25.97 5.46
C LYS A 22 13.00 27.49 5.40
N GLU A 23 11.93 27.93 4.73
CA GLU A 23 11.58 29.36 4.60
C GLU A 23 11.39 30.04 5.95
N ILE A 24 10.79 29.35 6.92
CA ILE A 24 10.57 29.91 8.27
C ILE A 24 11.73 29.63 9.24
N GLY A 25 12.87 29.14 8.73
CA GLY A 25 14.07 28.88 9.53
C GLY A 25 13.98 27.67 10.49
N LYS A 26 13.02 26.76 10.27
CA LYS A 26 12.81 25.57 11.10
C LYS A 26 13.07 24.30 10.31
N ILE A 27 14.33 24.07 9.96
CA ILE A 27 14.72 22.85 9.22
C ILE A 27 14.65 21.66 10.20
N PRO A 28 13.83 20.62 9.91
CA PRO A 28 13.75 19.43 10.76
C PRO A 28 15.06 18.63 10.71
N VAL A 29 15.47 18.07 11.84
CA VAL A 29 16.63 17.16 11.93
C VAL A 29 16.24 15.71 11.69
N SER A 30 14.93 15.39 11.80
CA SER A 30 14.36 14.09 11.49
C SER A 30 12.91 14.25 11.05
N MET A 31 12.41 13.25 10.31
CA MET A 31 11.04 13.23 9.83
C MET A 31 10.54 11.79 9.86
N GLY A 32 9.28 11.60 10.24
CA GLY A 32 8.54 10.37 10.07
C GLY A 32 7.42 10.56 9.05
N VAL A 33 6.98 9.46 8.45
CA VAL A 33 5.85 9.44 7.52
C VAL A 33 4.73 8.62 8.16
N ASP A 34 3.56 9.21 8.26
CA ASP A 34 2.31 8.56 8.65
C ASP A 34 1.23 8.93 7.65
N THR A 35 0.46 7.94 7.19
CA THR A 35 -0.57 8.15 6.17
C THR A 35 -1.86 7.39 6.52
N TRP A 36 -2.14 6.32 5.80
CA TRP A 36 -3.27 5.38 6.03
C TRP A 36 -2.85 3.98 5.61
N GLY A 37 -3.51 2.97 6.17
CA GLY A 37 -3.19 1.56 5.93
C GLY A 37 -3.80 0.97 4.66
N VAL A 38 -3.41 -0.25 4.40
CA VAL A 38 -3.92 -1.25 3.45
C VAL A 38 -3.73 -0.95 1.97
N ASP A 39 -3.59 0.31 1.56
CA ASP A 39 -3.31 0.67 0.17
C ASP A 39 -1.82 0.52 -0.15
N PHE A 40 -1.53 0.20 -1.40
CA PHE A 40 -0.18 -0.13 -1.83
C PHE A 40 0.11 0.34 -3.25
N VAL A 41 1.40 0.41 -3.55
CA VAL A 41 1.97 0.62 -4.88
C VAL A 41 2.73 -0.64 -5.29
N LEU A 42 2.58 -1.07 -6.52
CA LEU A 42 3.41 -2.11 -7.13
C LEU A 42 4.48 -1.45 -7.99
N LEU A 43 5.73 -1.85 -7.80
CA LEU A 43 6.86 -1.35 -8.58
C LEU A 43 7.49 -2.49 -9.39
N ASP A 44 7.86 -2.18 -10.61
CA ASP A 44 8.65 -3.09 -11.45
C ASP A 44 10.15 -3.08 -11.04
N LYS A 45 10.97 -3.85 -11.74
CA LYS A 45 12.43 -3.94 -11.52
C LYS A 45 13.19 -2.63 -11.71
N ASN A 46 12.58 -1.65 -12.36
CA ASN A 46 13.17 -0.33 -12.63
C ASN A 46 12.54 0.76 -11.74
N ASP A 47 11.77 0.36 -10.73
CA ASP A 47 11.03 1.25 -9.82
C ASP A 47 9.90 2.06 -10.46
N ASN A 48 9.43 1.65 -11.65
CA ASN A 48 8.26 2.25 -12.25
C ASN A 48 6.99 1.71 -11.59
N VAL A 49 6.01 2.58 -11.37
CA VAL A 49 4.71 2.21 -10.83
C VAL A 49 3.92 1.41 -11.87
N LEU A 50 3.43 0.25 -11.47
CA LEU A 50 2.59 -0.62 -12.30
C LEU A 50 1.10 -0.30 -12.07
N GLY A 51 0.45 0.16 -13.12
CA GLY A 51 -0.95 0.54 -13.09
C GLY A 51 -1.24 1.76 -12.22
N ASN A 52 -2.50 1.87 -11.80
CA ASN A 52 -2.95 2.94 -10.91
C ASN A 52 -3.13 2.40 -9.49
N THR A 53 -2.66 3.13 -8.50
CA THR A 53 -3.02 2.84 -7.11
C THR A 53 -4.45 3.25 -6.86
N VAL A 54 -5.24 2.30 -6.40
CA VAL A 54 -6.68 2.49 -6.14
C VAL A 54 -6.89 2.51 -4.63
N GLY A 55 -7.58 3.54 -4.15
CA GLY A 55 -7.84 3.72 -2.72
C GLY A 55 -8.77 2.65 -2.14
N TYR A 56 -8.61 2.32 -0.88
CA TYR A 56 -9.30 1.24 -0.16
C TYR A 56 -10.84 1.38 -0.11
N ARG A 57 -11.37 2.57 -0.37
CA ARG A 57 -12.82 2.82 -0.42
C ARG A 57 -13.44 2.50 -1.79
N ASP A 58 -12.64 2.03 -2.72
CA ASP A 58 -13.13 1.57 -4.02
C ASP A 58 -13.86 0.22 -3.89
N HIS A 59 -14.87 0.03 -4.73
CA HIS A 59 -15.69 -1.19 -4.75
C HIS A 59 -15.02 -2.39 -5.44
N ARG A 60 -13.75 -2.26 -5.88
CA ARG A 60 -13.05 -3.34 -6.61
C ARG A 60 -12.89 -4.64 -5.81
N THR A 61 -12.95 -4.54 -4.49
CA THR A 61 -12.78 -5.68 -3.56
C THR A 61 -14.07 -6.42 -3.26
N GLU A 62 -15.23 -5.92 -3.72
CA GLU A 62 -16.51 -6.61 -3.51
C GLU A 62 -16.46 -8.04 -4.04
N GLY A 63 -16.77 -9.01 -3.17
CA GLY A 63 -16.75 -10.44 -3.49
C GLY A 63 -15.37 -11.10 -3.61
N MET A 64 -14.27 -10.34 -3.41
CA MET A 64 -12.91 -10.89 -3.47
C MET A 64 -12.60 -11.80 -2.29
N ASP A 65 -13.29 -11.65 -1.18
CA ASP A 65 -13.24 -12.58 -0.05
C ASP A 65 -13.57 -14.03 -0.49
N LYS A 66 -14.60 -14.20 -1.31
CA LYS A 66 -14.99 -15.51 -1.85
C LYS A 66 -13.90 -16.12 -2.72
N GLU A 67 -13.14 -15.29 -3.45
CA GLU A 67 -12.02 -15.78 -4.25
C GLU A 67 -10.81 -16.16 -3.38
N VAL A 68 -10.50 -15.36 -2.36
CA VAL A 68 -9.45 -15.68 -1.38
C VAL A 68 -9.78 -16.97 -0.63
N TYR A 69 -11.03 -17.15 -0.23
CA TYR A 69 -11.45 -18.34 0.54
C TYR A 69 -11.47 -19.65 -0.25
N LYS A 70 -11.29 -19.61 -1.57
CA LYS A 70 -10.99 -20.81 -2.36
C LYS A 70 -9.59 -21.38 -2.09
N ALA A 71 -8.65 -20.52 -1.64
CA ALA A 71 -7.26 -20.89 -1.36
C ALA A 71 -6.99 -21.09 0.15
N ILE A 72 -7.61 -20.27 1.00
CA ILE A 72 -7.42 -20.31 2.46
C ILE A 72 -8.73 -19.95 3.16
N SER A 73 -9.16 -20.76 4.15
CA SER A 73 -10.39 -20.47 4.88
C SER A 73 -10.26 -19.17 5.71
N LEU A 74 -11.39 -18.49 5.96
CA LEU A 74 -11.40 -17.32 6.85
C LEU A 74 -10.80 -17.64 8.23
N LYS A 75 -11.11 -18.82 8.77
CA LYS A 75 -10.60 -19.29 10.07
C LYS A 75 -9.07 -19.41 10.05
N ASP A 76 -8.53 -20.04 9.01
CA ASP A 76 -7.08 -20.23 8.89
C ASP A 76 -6.35 -18.92 8.60
N LEU A 77 -6.94 -18.06 7.79
CA LEU A 77 -6.41 -16.73 7.51
C LEU A 77 -6.32 -15.90 8.81
N TYR A 78 -7.40 -15.90 9.60
CA TYR A 78 -7.42 -15.22 10.89
C TYR A 78 -6.42 -15.84 11.87
N ALA A 79 -6.36 -17.17 11.96
CA ALA A 79 -5.43 -17.85 12.85
C ALA A 79 -3.95 -17.52 12.53
N ARG A 80 -3.62 -17.28 11.25
CA ARG A 80 -2.25 -16.96 10.82
C ARG A 80 -1.90 -15.48 11.00
N THR A 81 -2.85 -14.57 10.82
CA THR A 81 -2.57 -13.14 10.76
C THR A 81 -3.05 -12.36 11.99
N GLY A 82 -4.02 -12.89 12.73
CA GLY A 82 -4.66 -12.18 13.85
C GLY A 82 -5.55 -11.01 13.43
N ILE A 83 -5.70 -10.76 12.13
CA ILE A 83 -6.40 -9.58 11.59
C ILE A 83 -7.82 -9.94 11.19
N GLN A 84 -8.79 -9.18 11.69
CA GLN A 84 -10.18 -9.36 11.31
C GLN A 84 -10.41 -9.08 9.82
N LYS A 85 -11.40 -9.77 9.25
CA LYS A 85 -11.84 -9.53 7.88
C LYS A 85 -12.41 -8.13 7.73
N ALA A 86 -11.87 -7.37 6.80
CA ALA A 86 -12.44 -6.14 6.28
C ALA A 86 -12.24 -6.12 4.76
N ASP A 87 -13.26 -5.75 4.00
CA ASP A 87 -13.22 -5.86 2.52
C ASP A 87 -12.10 -5.04 1.89
N TYR A 88 -11.60 -4.03 2.58
CA TYR A 88 -10.51 -3.18 2.14
C TYR A 88 -9.11 -3.73 2.47
N ASN A 89 -8.97 -4.84 3.19
CA ASN A 89 -7.64 -5.37 3.52
C ASN A 89 -6.85 -5.67 2.24
N THR A 90 -5.53 -5.49 2.32
CA THR A 90 -4.61 -5.61 1.18
C THR A 90 -4.75 -6.94 0.44
N ILE A 91 -4.99 -8.05 1.15
CA ILE A 91 -5.18 -9.37 0.54
C ILE A 91 -6.34 -9.39 -0.49
N TYR A 92 -7.45 -8.71 -0.20
CA TYR A 92 -8.60 -8.63 -1.13
C TYR A 92 -8.32 -7.65 -2.27
N GLN A 93 -7.60 -6.58 -2.01
CA GLN A 93 -7.14 -5.67 -3.04
C GLN A 93 -6.21 -6.36 -4.03
N LEU A 94 -5.23 -7.14 -3.55
CA LEU A 94 -4.33 -7.95 -4.40
C LEU A 94 -5.10 -9.01 -5.17
N MET A 95 -6.11 -9.64 -4.57
CA MET A 95 -6.98 -10.57 -5.29
C MET A 95 -7.71 -9.86 -6.43
N ALA A 96 -8.20 -8.64 -6.24
CA ALA A 96 -8.81 -7.85 -7.30
C ALA A 96 -7.81 -7.52 -8.43
N VAL A 97 -6.57 -7.18 -8.09
CA VAL A 97 -5.50 -6.99 -9.08
C VAL A 97 -5.25 -8.31 -9.83
N LYS A 98 -5.09 -9.42 -9.13
CA LYS A 98 -4.87 -10.75 -9.74
C LYS A 98 -5.96 -11.14 -10.73
N LYS A 99 -7.20 -10.75 -10.47
CA LYS A 99 -8.34 -11.07 -11.35
C LYS A 99 -8.45 -10.16 -12.57
N LYS A 100 -8.12 -8.88 -12.42
CA LYS A 100 -8.34 -7.88 -13.47
C LYS A 100 -7.07 -7.52 -14.25
N HIS A 101 -5.92 -7.57 -13.59
CA HIS A 101 -4.62 -7.14 -14.09
C HIS A 101 -3.52 -8.06 -13.59
N PRO A 102 -3.57 -9.40 -13.90
CA PRO A 102 -2.55 -10.35 -13.46
C PRO A 102 -1.15 -9.95 -13.90
N GLU A 103 -1.02 -9.29 -15.05
CA GLU A 103 0.24 -8.77 -15.59
C GLU A 103 0.98 -7.83 -14.64
N TYR A 104 0.27 -7.10 -13.75
CA TYR A 104 0.93 -6.25 -12.76
C TYR A 104 1.64 -7.09 -11.70
N LEU A 105 1.04 -8.20 -11.27
CA LEU A 105 1.68 -9.10 -10.30
C LEU A 105 2.84 -9.89 -10.89
N GLU A 106 2.78 -10.19 -12.19
CA GLU A 106 3.87 -10.87 -12.92
C GLU A 106 5.09 -9.97 -13.10
N GLN A 107 4.88 -8.66 -13.24
CA GLN A 107 5.93 -7.66 -13.45
C GLN A 107 6.42 -7.03 -12.14
N ALA A 108 5.64 -7.11 -11.07
CA ALA A 108 5.97 -6.51 -9.79
C ALA A 108 7.16 -7.20 -9.13
N GLU A 109 8.17 -6.43 -8.77
CA GLU A 109 9.28 -6.86 -7.94
C GLU A 109 9.11 -6.41 -6.48
N THR A 110 8.41 -5.30 -6.28
CA THR A 110 8.23 -4.71 -4.95
C THR A 110 6.78 -4.26 -4.75
N LEU A 111 6.25 -4.56 -3.56
CA LEU A 111 5.04 -3.95 -3.03
C LEU A 111 5.44 -3.02 -1.88
N LEU A 112 5.02 -1.76 -1.94
CA LEU A 112 5.17 -0.80 -0.86
C LEU A 112 3.79 -0.30 -0.42
N HIS A 113 3.51 -0.31 0.88
CA HIS A 113 2.36 0.41 1.39
C HIS A 113 2.56 1.93 1.23
N VAL A 114 1.49 2.68 1.34
CA VAL A 114 1.54 4.13 1.05
C VAL A 114 2.61 4.88 1.85
N PRO A 115 2.76 4.69 3.18
CA PRO A 115 3.81 5.36 3.93
C PRO A 115 5.22 4.90 3.51
N ASP A 116 5.40 3.61 3.20
CA ASP A 116 6.66 3.07 2.71
C ASP A 116 7.02 3.63 1.33
N TYR A 117 6.03 3.84 0.46
CA TYR A 117 6.25 4.46 -0.84
C TYR A 117 6.69 5.92 -0.71
N PHE A 118 6.07 6.71 0.17
CA PHE A 118 6.55 8.06 0.45
C PHE A 118 7.94 8.08 1.07
N HIS A 119 8.24 7.14 1.96
CA HIS A 119 9.60 6.96 2.48
C HIS A 119 10.60 6.68 1.34
N PHE A 120 10.25 5.77 0.43
CA PHE A 120 11.07 5.47 -0.74
C PHE A 120 11.29 6.71 -1.63
N LEU A 121 10.25 7.48 -1.92
CA LEU A 121 10.35 8.72 -2.74
C LEU A 121 11.25 9.77 -2.08
N LEU A 122 11.32 9.81 -0.74
CA LEU A 122 12.15 10.77 0.01
C LEU A 122 13.60 10.33 0.15
N THR A 123 13.86 9.02 0.23
CA THR A 123 15.16 8.47 0.65
C THR A 123 15.84 7.61 -0.41
N GLY A 124 15.10 7.11 -1.39
CA GLY A 124 15.55 6.09 -2.33
C GLY A 124 15.67 4.69 -1.72
N GLN A 125 15.25 4.50 -0.45
CA GLN A 125 15.34 3.21 0.24
C GLN A 125 13.96 2.55 0.32
N LYS A 126 13.87 1.32 -0.18
CA LYS A 126 12.65 0.49 -0.06
C LYS A 126 12.69 -0.25 1.27
N THR A 127 11.76 0.05 2.13
CA THR A 127 11.56 -0.61 3.43
C THR A 127 10.10 -1.02 3.55
N CYS A 128 9.83 -1.96 4.42
CA CYS A 128 8.46 -2.35 4.76
C CYS A 128 8.31 -2.14 6.27
N GLU A 129 7.47 -1.19 6.63
CA GLU A 129 7.19 -0.89 8.03
C GLU A 129 6.26 -1.98 8.59
N TYR A 130 6.65 -2.55 9.73
CA TYR A 130 6.00 -3.75 10.28
C TYR A 130 4.55 -3.51 10.71
N THR A 131 4.27 -2.39 11.38
CA THR A 131 2.91 -2.12 11.89
C THR A 131 1.94 -1.89 10.74
N GLU A 132 2.40 -1.32 9.64
CA GLU A 132 1.64 -1.16 8.40
C GLU A 132 1.40 -2.52 7.72
N ALA A 133 2.45 -3.33 7.58
CA ALA A 133 2.37 -4.63 6.92
C ALA A 133 1.37 -5.58 7.59
N THR A 134 1.23 -5.50 8.92
CA THR A 134 0.30 -6.36 9.67
C THR A 134 -1.18 -6.03 9.41
N THR A 135 -1.52 -4.85 8.89
CA THR A 135 -2.91 -4.45 8.64
C THR A 135 -3.55 -5.18 7.45
N GLY A 136 -2.73 -5.67 6.52
CA GLY A 136 -3.16 -6.17 5.21
C GLY A 136 -3.64 -7.63 5.15
N GLN A 137 -3.56 -8.39 6.24
CA GLN A 137 -3.79 -9.85 6.29
C GLN A 137 -2.83 -10.66 5.39
N LEU A 138 -1.59 -10.21 5.19
CA LEU A 138 -0.60 -10.85 4.33
C LEU A 138 0.58 -11.45 5.11
N VAL A 139 0.82 -10.97 6.33
CA VAL A 139 1.96 -11.39 7.15
C VAL A 139 1.50 -12.02 8.45
N SER A 140 2.31 -12.96 8.95
CA SER A 140 2.15 -13.52 10.30
C SER A 140 2.81 -12.58 11.29
N PRO A 141 2.19 -12.31 12.45
CA PRO A 141 2.81 -11.54 13.52
C PRO A 141 3.88 -12.32 14.30
N ILE A 142 4.06 -13.59 14.00
CA ILE A 142 4.97 -14.53 14.69
C ILE A 142 6.04 -15.00 13.72
#